data_d5765e2365300577c05b72773d29d6f4
#
_entry.id   d5765e2365300577c05b72773d29d6f4
#
_cell.length_a   1.000
_cell.length_b   1.000
_cell.length_c   1.000
_cell.angle_alpha   90.00
_cell.angle_beta   90.00
_cell.angle_gamma   90.00
#
_symmetry.space_group_name_H-M   'P 1'
#
loop_
_entity.id
_entity.type
_entity.pdbx_description
1 polymer ?
#
loop_
_entity_poly.entity_id
_entity_poly.type
_entity_poly.pdbx_seq_one_letter_code
_entity_poly.pdbx_strand_id
1 'polypeptide(L)'
;MSQVMSVTDQSLSDAILDATKVAIERWGVERLTINDVCEAARVSRATLYRAFPGGKEVLLEALRVRELELFFTTLRAHAEGETTLEDTIVRCMVVATSELRNDQHLALMLAAEPGEVATQFTVQGVPRIVRVATAYLTPLLEPYLSRKEAADLVEVLARLVISYFLAPSSRFDFTNEHQARTFVRAHVPFTQGAMQ
;
A
#
# COMPACT_ATOMS: atom_id res chain seq x y z
N MET A 1 -13.18 20.74 -13.47
CA MET A 1 -12.65 21.88 -12.72
C MET A 1 -12.10 21.32 -11.41
N SER A 2 -10.79 21.02 -11.37
CA SER A 2 -10.10 20.54 -10.16
C SER A 2 -9.89 21.73 -9.22
N GLN A 3 -10.59 21.74 -8.10
CA GLN A 3 -10.28 22.67 -7.00
C GLN A 3 -8.90 22.31 -6.43
N VAL A 4 -7.95 23.20 -6.55
CA VAL A 4 -6.68 23.14 -5.83
C VAL A 4 -7.02 23.32 -4.35
N MET A 5 -6.95 22.24 -3.56
CA MET A 5 -7.08 22.32 -2.11
C MET A 5 -5.99 23.23 -1.55
N SER A 6 -6.35 24.13 -0.64
CA SER A 6 -5.37 24.99 0.02
C SER A 6 -4.48 24.15 0.96
N VAL A 7 -3.26 24.60 1.21
CA VAL A 7 -2.32 23.92 2.15
C VAL A 7 -2.96 23.71 3.53
N THR A 8 -3.82 24.63 3.96
CA THR A 8 -4.54 24.56 5.23
C THR A 8 -5.61 23.45 5.22
N ASP A 9 -6.29 23.24 4.08
CA ASP A 9 -7.31 22.18 3.94
C ASP A 9 -6.65 20.79 3.90
N GLN A 10 -5.48 20.67 3.26
CA GLN A 10 -4.69 19.45 3.25
C GLN A 10 -4.24 19.06 4.67
N SER A 11 -3.64 20.01 5.39
CA SER A 11 -3.19 19.80 6.78
C SER A 11 -4.34 19.38 7.72
N LEU A 12 -5.55 19.94 7.54
CA LEU A 12 -6.73 19.57 8.31
C LEU A 12 -7.20 18.14 7.96
N SER A 13 -7.22 17.79 6.68
CA SER A 13 -7.58 16.45 6.22
C SER A 13 -6.62 15.41 6.78
N ASP A 14 -5.32 15.68 6.75
CA ASP A 14 -4.30 14.78 7.30
C ASP A 14 -4.48 14.59 8.82
N ALA A 15 -4.73 15.65 9.58
CA ALA A 15 -4.98 15.57 11.01
C ALA A 15 -6.25 14.73 11.34
N ILE A 16 -7.31 14.83 10.53
CA ILE A 16 -8.52 14.02 10.69
C ILE A 16 -8.21 12.55 10.37
N LEU A 17 -7.41 12.26 9.34
CA LEU A 17 -7.02 10.89 8.99
C LEU A 17 -6.13 10.27 10.06
N ASP A 18 -5.19 11.03 10.65
CA ASP A 18 -4.37 10.56 11.77
C ASP A 18 -5.22 10.20 13.00
N ALA A 19 -6.14 11.08 13.35
CA ALA A 19 -7.07 10.82 14.44
C ALA A 19 -7.97 9.60 14.16
N THR A 20 -8.36 9.39 12.90
CA THR A 20 -9.13 8.22 12.48
C THR A 20 -8.33 6.94 12.65
N LYS A 21 -7.04 6.92 12.26
CA LYS A 21 -6.14 5.77 12.44
C LYS A 21 -6.02 5.40 13.92
N VAL A 22 -5.72 6.36 14.79
CA VAL A 22 -5.65 6.14 16.24
C VAL A 22 -6.97 5.62 16.82
N ALA A 23 -8.10 6.14 16.36
CA ALA A 23 -9.41 5.69 16.79
C ALA A 23 -9.72 4.25 16.34
N ILE A 24 -9.33 3.85 15.13
CA ILE A 24 -9.44 2.47 14.63
C ILE A 24 -8.57 1.51 15.46
N GLU A 25 -7.34 1.88 15.75
CA GLU A 25 -6.44 1.07 16.60
C GLU A 25 -7.02 0.81 17.99
N ARG A 26 -7.78 1.78 18.52
CA ARG A 26 -8.37 1.69 19.85
C ARG A 26 -9.68 0.93 19.90
N TRP A 27 -10.58 1.09 18.91
CA TRP A 27 -11.95 0.58 18.98
C TRP A 27 -12.34 -0.38 17.87
N GLY A 28 -11.50 -0.55 16.86
CA GLY A 28 -11.79 -1.29 15.63
C GLY A 28 -12.65 -0.48 14.64
N VAL A 29 -12.62 -0.91 13.38
CA VAL A 29 -13.32 -0.21 12.27
C VAL A 29 -14.84 -0.24 12.46
N GLU A 30 -15.38 -1.38 12.92
CA GLU A 30 -16.84 -1.55 13.06
C GLU A 30 -17.44 -0.57 14.09
N ARG A 31 -16.79 -0.44 15.24
CA ARG A 31 -17.25 0.40 16.36
C ARG A 31 -16.97 1.88 16.16
N LEU A 32 -16.09 2.23 15.24
CA LEU A 32 -15.73 3.61 14.96
C LEU A 32 -16.97 4.42 14.53
N THR A 33 -17.19 5.54 15.21
CA THR A 33 -18.23 6.51 14.83
C THR A 33 -17.61 7.85 14.39
N ILE A 34 -18.34 8.64 13.63
CA ILE A 34 -17.92 10.00 13.24
C ILE A 34 -17.70 10.89 14.48
N ASN A 35 -18.42 10.65 15.58
CA ASN A 35 -18.21 11.40 16.82
C ASN A 35 -16.85 11.12 17.43
N ASP A 36 -16.44 9.85 17.45
CA ASP A 36 -15.13 9.45 18.00
C ASP A 36 -14.01 10.12 17.24
N VAL A 37 -14.14 10.19 15.90
CA VAL A 37 -13.16 10.89 15.05
C VAL A 37 -13.17 12.39 15.30
N CYS A 38 -14.34 13.02 15.41
CA CYS A 38 -14.46 14.45 15.70
C CYS A 38 -13.81 14.81 17.05
N GLU A 39 -14.04 13.99 18.07
CA GLU A 39 -13.44 14.15 19.40
C GLU A 39 -11.92 13.99 19.36
N ALA A 40 -11.44 12.92 18.73
CA ALA A 40 -10.01 12.65 18.61
C ALA A 40 -9.27 13.72 17.80
N ALA A 41 -9.85 14.17 16.67
CA ALA A 41 -9.30 15.20 15.81
C ALA A 41 -9.53 16.63 16.35
N ARG A 42 -10.35 16.80 17.40
CA ARG A 42 -10.78 18.11 17.96
C ARG A 42 -11.44 19.01 16.90
N VAL A 43 -12.26 18.45 16.04
CA VAL A 43 -12.99 19.18 15.00
C VAL A 43 -14.51 19.05 15.18
N SER A 44 -15.25 20.01 14.62
CA SER A 44 -16.71 19.89 14.57
C SER A 44 -17.16 18.89 13.50
N ARG A 45 -18.36 18.32 13.65
CA ARG A 45 -18.98 17.49 12.61
C ARG A 45 -19.07 18.24 11.27
N ALA A 46 -19.42 19.52 11.28
CA ALA A 46 -19.50 20.34 10.08
C ALA A 46 -18.13 20.45 9.38
N THR A 47 -17.05 20.57 10.15
CA THR A 47 -15.69 20.59 9.62
C THR A 47 -15.31 19.26 8.99
N LEU A 48 -15.60 18.14 9.67
CA LEU A 48 -15.33 16.80 9.14
C LEU A 48 -16.11 16.53 7.84
N TYR A 49 -17.43 16.83 7.82
CA TYR A 49 -18.25 16.61 6.61
C TYR A 49 -17.87 17.52 5.44
N ARG A 50 -17.28 18.68 5.72
CA ARG A 50 -16.71 19.55 4.67
C ARG A 50 -15.46 18.94 4.06
N ALA A 51 -14.57 18.35 4.89
CA ALA A 51 -13.37 17.69 4.43
C ALA A 51 -13.65 16.33 3.76
N PHE A 52 -14.62 15.58 4.30
CA PHE A 52 -15.00 14.24 3.82
C PHE A 52 -16.52 14.17 3.55
N PRO A 53 -16.99 14.72 2.42
CA PRO A 53 -18.41 14.64 2.01
C PRO A 53 -18.80 13.19 1.73
N GLY A 54 -19.66 12.61 2.57
CA GLY A 54 -20.04 11.20 2.53
C GLY A 54 -19.76 10.46 3.85
N GLY A 55 -19.11 11.15 4.81
CA GLY A 55 -18.99 10.66 6.18
C GLY A 55 -18.00 9.50 6.33
N LYS A 56 -18.38 8.49 7.15
CA LYS A 56 -17.49 7.39 7.57
C LYS A 56 -16.90 6.61 6.39
N GLU A 57 -17.67 6.30 5.37
CA GLU A 57 -17.20 5.49 4.23
C GLU A 57 -16.13 6.23 3.44
N VAL A 58 -16.35 7.50 3.11
CA VAL A 58 -15.39 8.34 2.38
C VAL A 58 -14.13 8.58 3.21
N LEU A 59 -14.29 8.78 4.52
CA LEU A 59 -13.18 8.94 5.45
C LEU A 59 -12.30 7.69 5.52
N LEU A 60 -12.91 6.51 5.67
CA LEU A 60 -12.18 5.24 5.69
C LEU A 60 -11.50 4.94 4.36
N GLU A 61 -12.15 5.27 3.24
CA GLU A 61 -11.55 5.12 1.92
C GLU A 61 -10.33 6.03 1.73
N ALA A 62 -10.44 7.29 2.15
CA ALA A 62 -9.33 8.23 2.10
C ALA A 62 -8.15 7.77 2.98
N LEU A 63 -8.44 7.22 4.17
CA LEU A 63 -7.41 6.64 5.03
C LEU A 63 -6.72 5.45 4.36
N ARG A 64 -7.47 4.52 3.76
CA ARG A 64 -6.89 3.37 3.04
C ARG A 64 -5.99 3.79 1.90
N VAL A 65 -6.41 4.78 1.11
CA VAL A 65 -5.59 5.32 0.02
C VAL A 65 -4.31 5.92 0.56
N ARG A 66 -4.39 6.76 1.60
CA ARG A 66 -3.21 7.38 2.22
C ARG A 66 -2.22 6.34 2.77
N GLU A 67 -2.69 5.33 3.47
CA GLU A 67 -1.82 4.27 4.00
C GLU A 67 -1.12 3.49 2.87
N LEU A 68 -1.82 3.23 1.76
CA LEU A 68 -1.20 2.63 0.58
C LEU A 68 -0.16 3.55 -0.06
N GLU A 69 -0.43 4.84 -0.17
CA GLU A 69 0.52 5.82 -0.72
C GLU A 69 1.77 5.93 0.14
N LEU A 70 1.64 5.94 1.46
CA LEU A 70 2.77 5.91 2.40
C LEU A 70 3.60 4.63 2.24
N PHE A 71 2.94 3.48 2.19
CA PHE A 71 3.59 2.20 1.96
C PHE A 71 4.41 2.19 0.66
N PHE A 72 3.82 2.60 -0.46
CA PHE A 72 4.53 2.61 -1.74
C PHE A 72 5.57 3.72 -1.85
N THR A 73 5.41 4.83 -1.15
CA THR A 73 6.45 5.87 -1.03
C THR A 73 7.67 5.31 -0.29
N THR A 74 7.46 4.60 0.82
CA THR A 74 8.53 3.92 1.56
C THR A 74 9.23 2.89 0.68
N LEU A 75 8.44 2.06 -0.02
CA LEU A 75 8.96 1.04 -0.91
C LEU A 75 9.84 1.63 -2.01
N ARG A 76 9.36 2.71 -2.63
CA ARG A 76 10.09 3.44 -3.65
C ARG A 76 11.40 3.99 -3.12
N ALA A 77 11.39 4.64 -1.96
CA ALA A 77 12.59 5.21 -1.34
C ALA A 77 13.67 4.16 -1.05
N HIS A 78 13.28 2.93 -0.69
CA HIS A 78 14.24 1.83 -0.48
C HIS A 78 14.81 1.25 -1.78
N ALA A 79 14.09 1.37 -2.90
CA ALA A 79 14.52 0.87 -4.20
C ALA A 79 15.23 1.93 -5.05
N GLU A 80 15.13 3.22 -4.67
CA GLU A 80 15.90 4.30 -5.31
C GLU A 80 17.41 4.09 -5.07
N GLY A 81 18.17 4.10 -6.17
CA GLY A 81 19.62 3.87 -6.13
C GLY A 81 20.05 2.47 -6.54
N GLU A 82 19.13 1.53 -6.69
CA GLU A 82 19.45 0.24 -7.33
C GLU A 82 19.79 0.48 -8.81
N THR A 83 20.79 -0.24 -9.32
CA THR A 83 21.38 0.05 -10.65
C THR A 83 20.99 -0.96 -11.72
N THR A 84 20.28 -2.01 -11.34
CA THR A 84 19.79 -3.04 -12.27
C THR A 84 18.31 -3.31 -12.07
N LEU A 85 17.64 -3.76 -13.13
CA LEU A 85 16.23 -4.18 -13.05
C LEU A 85 16.03 -5.29 -12.01
N GLU A 86 16.95 -6.26 -11.96
CA GLU A 86 16.91 -7.37 -11.00
C GLU A 86 16.96 -6.84 -9.56
N ASP A 87 17.92 -5.98 -9.23
CA ASP A 87 18.08 -5.46 -7.87
C ASP A 87 16.89 -4.60 -7.46
N THR A 88 16.36 -3.78 -8.36
CA THR A 88 15.16 -2.98 -8.12
C THR A 88 13.98 -3.87 -7.78
N ILE A 89 13.73 -4.92 -8.56
CA ILE A 89 12.62 -5.87 -8.31
C ILE A 89 12.83 -6.60 -6.98
N VAL A 90 14.03 -7.15 -6.75
CA VAL A 90 14.34 -7.88 -5.52
C VAL A 90 14.14 -6.98 -4.30
N ARG A 91 14.66 -5.76 -4.35
CA ARG A 91 14.50 -4.79 -3.27
C ARG A 91 13.02 -4.49 -2.99
N CYS A 92 12.23 -4.20 -4.03
CA CYS A 92 10.79 -3.99 -3.88
C CYS A 92 10.09 -5.20 -3.23
N MET A 93 10.39 -6.41 -3.67
CA MET A 93 9.77 -7.62 -3.12
C MET A 93 10.13 -7.85 -1.65
N VAL A 94 11.42 -7.70 -1.30
CA VAL A 94 11.91 -7.90 0.07
C VAL A 94 11.30 -6.86 1.02
N VAL A 95 11.36 -5.59 0.65
CA VAL A 95 10.82 -4.51 1.51
C VAL A 95 9.30 -4.65 1.62
N ALA A 96 8.58 -4.86 0.52
CA ALA A 96 7.13 -5.02 0.57
C ALA A 96 6.69 -6.17 1.48
N THR A 97 7.35 -7.33 1.37
CA THR A 97 7.01 -8.50 2.20
C THR A 97 7.37 -8.27 3.66
N SER A 98 8.50 -7.62 3.94
CA SER A 98 8.94 -7.31 5.29
C SER A 98 8.01 -6.31 5.97
N GLU A 99 7.64 -5.22 5.29
CA GLU A 99 6.69 -4.22 5.81
C GLU A 99 5.33 -4.85 6.13
N LEU A 100 4.78 -5.66 5.21
CA LEU A 100 3.51 -6.36 5.43
C LEU A 100 3.57 -7.32 6.63
N ARG A 101 4.68 -8.04 6.82
CA ARG A 101 4.85 -8.98 7.95
C ARG A 101 5.11 -8.28 9.28
N ASN A 102 5.73 -7.12 9.27
CA ASN A 102 6.05 -6.33 10.46
C ASN A 102 4.89 -5.42 10.87
N ASP A 103 3.86 -5.28 10.06
CA ASP A 103 2.68 -4.48 10.40
C ASP A 103 1.87 -5.18 11.50
N GLN A 104 2.05 -4.71 12.74
CA GLN A 104 1.37 -5.26 13.92
C GLN A 104 -0.15 -5.06 13.83
N HIS A 105 -0.62 -3.96 13.23
CA HIS A 105 -2.05 -3.71 13.07
C HIS A 105 -2.67 -4.72 12.11
N LEU A 106 -2.03 -4.95 10.97
CA LEU A 106 -2.46 -5.95 10.00
C LEU A 106 -2.41 -7.37 10.59
N ALA A 107 -1.39 -7.70 11.39
CA ALA A 107 -1.29 -8.97 12.08
C ALA A 107 -2.42 -9.17 13.11
N LEU A 108 -2.77 -8.14 13.89
CA LEU A 108 -3.88 -8.18 14.83
C LEU A 108 -5.23 -8.31 14.12
N MET A 109 -5.44 -7.60 13.03
CA MET A 109 -6.65 -7.73 12.21
C MET A 109 -6.79 -9.14 11.62
N LEU A 110 -5.72 -9.71 11.08
CA LEU A 110 -5.70 -11.09 10.58
C LEU A 110 -6.08 -12.10 11.67
N ALA A 111 -5.65 -11.88 12.91
CA ALA A 111 -5.94 -12.76 14.03
C ALA A 111 -7.37 -12.58 14.57
N ALA A 112 -7.86 -11.34 14.65
CA ALA A 112 -9.14 -11.01 15.28
C ALA A 112 -10.32 -11.03 14.29
N GLU A 113 -10.12 -10.55 13.07
CA GLU A 113 -11.16 -10.35 12.05
C GLU A 113 -10.67 -10.80 10.66
N PRO A 114 -10.36 -12.10 10.47
CA PRO A 114 -9.78 -12.59 9.22
C PRO A 114 -10.67 -12.33 8.00
N GLY A 115 -11.99 -12.22 8.19
CA GLY A 115 -12.95 -11.89 7.14
C GLY A 115 -12.80 -10.47 6.61
N GLU A 116 -12.50 -9.48 7.45
CA GLU A 116 -12.32 -8.09 7.03
C GLU A 116 -10.99 -7.90 6.28
N VAL A 117 -9.93 -8.51 6.79
CA VAL A 117 -8.64 -8.53 6.07
C VAL A 117 -8.78 -9.24 4.74
N ALA A 118 -9.46 -10.39 4.70
CA ALA A 118 -9.75 -11.07 3.45
C ALA A 118 -10.50 -10.16 2.47
N THR A 119 -11.43 -9.32 2.94
CA THR A 119 -12.15 -8.37 2.08
C THR A 119 -11.22 -7.29 1.50
N GLN A 120 -10.24 -6.82 2.25
CA GLN A 120 -9.26 -5.84 1.76
C GLN A 120 -8.33 -6.44 0.68
N PHE A 121 -8.02 -7.73 0.76
CA PHE A 121 -7.20 -8.47 -0.19
C PHE A 121 -8.01 -9.30 -1.20
N THR A 122 -9.31 -9.05 -1.34
CA THR A 122 -10.20 -9.74 -2.29
C THR A 122 -10.41 -8.95 -3.58
N VAL A 123 -11.42 -9.35 -4.34
CA VAL A 123 -11.79 -8.79 -5.65
C VAL A 123 -11.90 -7.26 -5.67
N GLN A 124 -12.24 -6.62 -4.57
CA GLN A 124 -12.35 -5.16 -4.50
C GLN A 124 -11.07 -4.47 -4.05
N GLY A 125 -10.30 -5.07 -3.15
CA GLY A 125 -9.10 -4.46 -2.57
C GLY A 125 -7.87 -4.58 -3.47
N VAL A 126 -7.63 -5.75 -4.06
CA VAL A 126 -6.47 -5.99 -4.94
C VAL A 126 -6.39 -5.01 -6.11
N PRO A 127 -7.47 -4.68 -6.86
CA PRO A 127 -7.40 -3.69 -7.93
C PRO A 127 -6.97 -2.30 -7.46
N ARG A 128 -7.34 -1.90 -6.22
CA ARG A 128 -6.90 -0.64 -5.62
C ARG A 128 -5.40 -0.67 -5.33
N ILE A 129 -4.92 -1.73 -4.66
CA ILE A 129 -3.51 -1.91 -4.34
C ILE A 129 -2.67 -1.88 -5.61
N VAL A 130 -3.05 -2.64 -6.63
CA VAL A 130 -2.37 -2.69 -7.93
C VAL A 130 -2.33 -1.30 -8.60
N ARG A 131 -3.42 -0.55 -8.58
CA ARG A 131 -3.46 0.80 -9.15
C ARG A 131 -2.45 1.74 -8.49
N VAL A 132 -2.40 1.74 -7.16
CA VAL A 132 -1.44 2.58 -6.41
C VAL A 132 -0.02 2.06 -6.63
N ALA A 133 0.22 0.74 -6.55
CA ALA A 133 1.51 0.14 -6.85
C ALA A 133 2.03 0.56 -8.23
N THR A 134 1.19 0.46 -9.25
CA THR A 134 1.54 0.86 -10.62
C THR A 134 1.91 2.34 -10.71
N ALA A 135 1.15 3.21 -10.06
CA ALA A 135 1.43 4.65 -10.06
C ALA A 135 2.80 4.98 -9.43
N TYR A 136 3.17 4.29 -8.36
CA TYR A 136 4.39 4.59 -7.60
C TYR A 136 5.63 3.85 -8.09
N LEU A 137 5.49 2.60 -8.54
CA LEU A 137 6.63 1.73 -8.85
C LEU A 137 6.97 1.65 -10.34
N THR A 138 6.00 1.89 -11.25
CA THR A 138 6.30 1.91 -12.69
C THR A 138 7.47 2.85 -13.03
N PRO A 139 7.54 4.09 -12.50
CA PRO A 139 8.67 4.98 -12.81
C PRO A 139 10.04 4.46 -12.43
N LEU A 140 10.14 3.56 -11.43
CA LEU A 140 11.41 2.92 -11.04
C LEU A 140 11.92 1.93 -12.10
N LEU A 141 11.02 1.35 -12.87
CA LEU A 141 11.32 0.32 -13.86
C LEU A 141 11.43 0.90 -15.28
N GLU A 142 10.95 2.13 -15.52
CA GLU A 142 11.03 2.80 -16.83
C GLU A 142 12.46 2.99 -17.38
N PRO A 143 13.54 3.09 -16.57
CA PRO A 143 14.90 3.07 -17.09
C PRO A 143 15.28 1.77 -17.80
N TYR A 144 14.60 0.67 -17.52
CA TYR A 144 14.92 -0.68 -18.02
C TYR A 144 13.86 -1.24 -18.97
N LEU A 145 12.63 -0.80 -18.86
CA LEU A 145 11.45 -1.34 -19.57
C LEU A 145 10.61 -0.22 -20.17
N SER A 146 9.86 -0.55 -21.21
CA SER A 146 8.80 0.37 -21.64
C SER A 146 7.76 0.55 -20.51
N ARG A 147 7.10 1.70 -20.47
CA ARG A 147 6.08 2.00 -19.45
C ARG A 147 5.01 0.92 -19.34
N LYS A 148 4.62 0.31 -20.48
CA LYS A 148 3.63 -0.75 -20.50
C LYS A 148 4.18 -2.02 -19.83
N GLU A 149 5.38 -2.47 -20.20
CA GLU A 149 6.02 -3.64 -19.62
C GLU A 149 6.27 -3.45 -18.12
N ALA A 150 6.71 -2.26 -17.71
CA ALA A 150 6.89 -1.91 -16.31
C ALA A 150 5.57 -1.99 -15.52
N ALA A 151 4.48 -1.45 -16.06
CA ALA A 151 3.17 -1.51 -15.44
C ALA A 151 2.63 -2.94 -15.33
N ASP A 152 2.75 -3.72 -16.41
CA ASP A 152 2.34 -5.14 -16.43
C ASP A 152 3.16 -5.96 -15.40
N LEU A 153 4.46 -5.71 -15.30
CA LEU A 153 5.33 -6.38 -14.33
C LEU A 153 4.98 -5.99 -12.87
N VAL A 154 4.75 -4.71 -12.60
CA VAL A 154 4.32 -4.25 -11.27
C VAL A 154 3.01 -4.91 -10.86
N GLU A 155 2.03 -5.02 -11.76
CA GLU A 155 0.76 -5.71 -11.46
C GLU A 155 1.00 -7.17 -11.06
N VAL A 156 1.80 -7.91 -11.83
CA VAL A 156 2.11 -9.31 -11.54
C VAL A 156 2.83 -9.46 -10.20
N LEU A 157 3.86 -8.64 -9.94
CA LEU A 157 4.63 -8.68 -8.70
C LEU A 157 3.80 -8.30 -7.47
N ALA A 158 2.93 -7.29 -7.59
CA ALA A 158 2.03 -6.91 -6.50
C ALA A 158 1.07 -8.05 -6.12
N ARG A 159 0.46 -8.71 -7.12
CA ARG A 159 -0.40 -9.88 -6.89
C ARG A 159 0.36 -11.04 -6.26
N LEU A 160 1.60 -11.27 -6.70
CA LEU A 160 2.46 -12.30 -6.17
C LEU A 160 2.79 -12.05 -4.70
N VAL A 161 3.26 -10.85 -4.34
CA VAL A 161 3.57 -10.48 -2.96
C VAL A 161 2.33 -10.64 -2.06
N ILE A 162 1.17 -10.17 -2.50
CA ILE A 162 -0.10 -10.36 -1.78
C ILE A 162 -0.39 -11.85 -1.57
N SER A 163 -0.27 -12.66 -2.62
CA SER A 163 -0.54 -14.11 -2.52
C SER A 163 0.38 -14.79 -1.52
N TYR A 164 1.67 -14.50 -1.53
CA TYR A 164 2.65 -15.09 -0.61
C TYR A 164 2.55 -14.51 0.82
N PHE A 165 2.03 -13.30 0.96
CA PHE A 165 1.70 -12.73 2.25
C PHE A 165 0.50 -13.45 2.90
N LEU A 166 -0.59 -13.62 2.15
CA LEU A 166 -1.81 -14.28 2.65
C LEU A 166 -1.65 -15.79 2.86
N ALA A 167 -0.84 -16.43 2.04
CA ALA A 167 -0.56 -17.86 2.09
C ALA A 167 0.96 -18.10 1.96
N PRO A 168 1.71 -17.99 3.08
CA PRO A 168 3.16 -18.15 3.07
C PRO A 168 3.60 -19.51 2.50
N SER A 169 4.62 -19.49 1.65
CA SER A 169 5.20 -20.69 1.07
C SER A 169 6.32 -21.24 1.94
N SER A 170 6.44 -22.56 2.04
CA SER A 170 7.60 -23.21 2.65
C SER A 170 8.85 -23.21 1.75
N ARG A 171 8.70 -22.87 0.45
CA ARG A 171 9.79 -22.89 -0.53
C ARG A 171 10.41 -21.52 -0.79
N PHE A 172 9.62 -20.46 -0.67
CA PHE A 172 10.04 -19.09 -0.97
C PHE A 172 9.64 -18.16 0.16
N ASP A 173 10.64 -17.56 0.78
CA ASP A 173 10.47 -16.47 1.73
C ASP A 173 11.01 -15.18 1.10
N PHE A 174 10.10 -14.29 0.71
CA PHE A 174 10.48 -13.03 0.07
C PHE A 174 10.99 -11.96 1.05
N THR A 175 11.03 -12.22 2.35
CA THR A 175 11.81 -11.39 3.27
C THR A 175 13.31 -11.72 3.18
N ASN A 176 13.65 -12.89 2.63
CA ASN A 176 15.03 -13.29 2.39
C ASN A 176 15.48 -12.88 0.99
N GLU A 177 16.45 -11.96 0.91
CA GLU A 177 16.92 -11.40 -0.37
C GLU A 177 17.45 -12.48 -1.32
N HIS A 178 18.18 -13.48 -0.83
CA HIS A 178 18.71 -14.55 -1.67
C HIS A 178 17.60 -15.39 -2.32
N GLN A 179 16.55 -15.69 -1.56
CA GLN A 179 15.39 -16.44 -2.09
C GLN A 179 14.57 -15.60 -3.06
N ALA A 180 14.35 -14.31 -2.75
CA ALA A 180 13.71 -13.38 -3.66
C ALA A 180 14.48 -13.28 -4.99
N ARG A 181 15.81 -13.12 -4.94
CA ARG A 181 16.67 -13.05 -6.11
C ARG A 181 16.63 -14.33 -6.93
N THR A 182 16.68 -15.47 -6.28
CA THR A 182 16.58 -16.79 -6.96
C THR A 182 15.25 -16.92 -7.68
N PHE A 183 14.16 -16.48 -7.04
CA PHE A 183 12.82 -16.47 -7.63
C PHE A 183 12.76 -15.53 -8.84
N VAL A 184 13.23 -14.31 -8.71
CA VAL A 184 13.21 -13.29 -9.77
C VAL A 184 13.98 -13.79 -11.00
N ARG A 185 15.18 -14.33 -10.82
CA ARG A 185 15.98 -14.91 -11.93
C ARG A 185 15.31 -16.06 -12.66
N ALA A 186 14.54 -16.87 -11.92
CA ALA A 186 13.89 -18.04 -12.50
C ALA A 186 12.58 -17.73 -13.23
N HIS A 187 11.88 -16.65 -12.86
CA HIS A 187 10.50 -16.43 -13.28
C HIS A 187 10.24 -15.08 -13.96
N VAL A 188 11.14 -14.11 -13.83
CA VAL A 188 11.03 -12.84 -14.54
C VAL A 188 11.91 -12.92 -15.81
N PRO A 189 11.30 -12.89 -17.01
CA PRO A 189 12.09 -12.91 -18.24
C PRO A 189 12.81 -11.56 -18.40
N PHE A 190 14.09 -11.53 -18.13
CA PHE A 190 14.94 -10.41 -18.48
C PHE A 190 15.22 -10.47 -19.98
N THR A 191 14.73 -9.53 -20.77
CA THR A 191 15.18 -9.36 -22.16
C THR A 191 16.68 -9.04 -22.12
N GLN A 192 17.49 -9.69 -22.97
CA GLN A 192 18.97 -9.60 -22.99
C GLN A 192 19.54 -8.17 -23.15
N GLY A 193 18.74 -7.13 -23.23
CA GLY A 193 19.15 -5.73 -23.27
C GLY A 193 19.15 -5.00 -21.91
N ALA A 194 18.61 -5.58 -20.85
CA ALA A 194 18.48 -4.94 -19.52
C ALA A 194 19.60 -5.32 -18.53
N MET A 195 20.65 -5.99 -19.01
CA MET A 195 21.80 -6.45 -18.19
C MET A 195 23.07 -5.61 -18.39
N GLN A 196 22.94 -4.34 -18.82
CA GLN A 196 24.11 -3.44 -18.88
C GLN A 196 23.91 -2.23 -17.98
#